data_64a950f4bf90a398130801d98c1c265f
#
_entry.id   64a950f4bf90a398130801d98c1c265f
#
_cell.length_a   1.000
_cell.length_b   1.000
_cell.length_c   1.000
_cell.angle_alpha   90.00
_cell.angle_beta   90.00
_cell.angle_gamma   90.00
#
_symmetry.space_group_name_H-M   'P 1'
#
loop_
_entity.id
_entity.type
_entity.pdbx_description
1 polymer ?
#
loop_
_entity_poly.entity_id
_entity_poly.type
_entity_poly.pdbx_seq_one_letter_code
_entity_poly.pdbx_strand_id
1 'polypeptide(L)'
;MNMKYDLVIVGGGPAGLAAAVEAKKNGIDNILVIERAKELGGILQQCIHNGFGLHEFKEELTGPEYAQRFMDQLFELNIEYKLDTMVLGISENKIVQAINSVDGYMIIEAKSIILTMGCRERTRGAIAIPGDRPAGIFTAGAAQRYINIEGYMVGKRVVILGSGDIGLIMARRLTLEGAKVLAVAELMPFSGGLMRNIVQCLHDYNIPLYLSHTVVDIIGKDRVEKVIIAKVDENKKAIPGTEIEYECDTLLLSVGLIPENDISRATGIKIDPRTNGPIVNELMETSIPGIFASGNVVHVHDLVDFVSIESRKAGKSAAKYIKGEVTDGEYIEVQIGNGIGYTVPQKFRMENIEKNLELSMRVRQIFKNVKIVVKSNDFVIHSVKKNHMAPGEMEKITLSKTVLGKIDANKIVVEVVEEDK
;
A
#
# COMPACT_ATOMS: atom_id res chain seq x y z
N MET A 1 18.73 -24.21 12.47
CA MET A 1 18.05 -25.32 11.73
C MET A 1 18.07 -24.97 10.25
N ASN A 2 18.52 -25.89 9.38
CA ASN A 2 18.50 -25.67 7.93
C ASN A 2 17.20 -26.26 7.37
N MET A 3 16.38 -25.41 6.76
CA MET A 3 15.08 -25.77 6.17
C MET A 3 15.12 -25.48 4.67
N LYS A 4 14.36 -26.23 3.88
CA LYS A 4 14.29 -26.04 2.41
C LYS A 4 12.86 -26.00 1.95
N TYR A 5 12.52 -24.97 1.19
CA TYR A 5 11.21 -24.77 0.61
C TYR A 5 11.31 -24.44 -0.88
N ASP A 6 10.27 -24.76 -1.64
CA ASP A 6 10.15 -24.32 -3.02
C ASP A 6 9.82 -22.82 -3.06
N LEU A 7 8.92 -22.37 -2.18
CA LEU A 7 8.50 -20.99 -2.08
C LEU A 7 8.45 -20.52 -0.63
N VAL A 8 9.08 -19.39 -0.33
CA VAL A 8 8.95 -18.67 0.94
C VAL A 8 8.23 -17.34 0.70
N ILE A 9 7.21 -17.07 1.49
CA ILE A 9 6.43 -15.83 1.44
C ILE A 9 6.68 -15.06 2.73
N VAL A 10 7.15 -13.83 2.63
CA VAL A 10 7.48 -12.96 3.76
C VAL A 10 6.35 -11.98 4.01
N GLY A 11 5.56 -12.24 5.03
CA GLY A 11 4.36 -11.51 5.44
C GLY A 11 3.09 -12.32 5.23
N GLY A 12 2.33 -12.56 6.30
CA GLY A 12 1.07 -13.30 6.33
C GLY A 12 -0.19 -12.41 6.25
N GLY A 13 -0.05 -11.18 5.72
CA GLY A 13 -1.18 -10.30 5.44
C GLY A 13 -1.94 -10.70 4.16
N PRO A 14 -2.92 -9.89 3.71
CA PRO A 14 -3.77 -10.23 2.55
C PRO A 14 -2.95 -10.53 1.29
N ALA A 15 -1.85 -9.83 1.06
CA ALA A 15 -0.96 -10.07 -0.07
C ALA A 15 -0.32 -11.47 0.01
N GLY A 16 0.27 -11.81 1.16
CA GLY A 16 0.94 -13.10 1.35
C GLY A 16 -0.01 -14.28 1.29
N LEU A 17 -1.18 -14.15 1.90
CA LEU A 17 -2.22 -15.18 1.88
C LEU A 17 -2.70 -15.45 0.44
N ALA A 18 -3.03 -14.39 -0.32
CA ALA A 18 -3.47 -14.53 -1.70
C ALA A 18 -2.38 -15.13 -2.61
N ALA A 19 -1.12 -14.73 -2.42
CA ALA A 19 0.01 -15.28 -3.17
C ALA A 19 0.25 -16.77 -2.84
N ALA A 20 0.17 -17.15 -1.57
CA ALA A 20 0.35 -18.54 -1.12
C ALA A 20 -0.70 -19.47 -1.70
N VAL A 21 -1.97 -19.09 -1.58
CA VAL A 21 -3.11 -19.84 -2.12
C VAL A 21 -2.97 -20.01 -3.62
N GLU A 22 -2.61 -18.95 -4.34
CA GLU A 22 -2.47 -19.03 -5.80
C GLU A 22 -1.27 -19.88 -6.22
N ALA A 23 -0.13 -19.77 -5.55
CA ALA A 23 1.04 -20.62 -5.84
C ALA A 23 0.73 -22.09 -5.61
N LYS A 24 0.00 -22.44 -4.55
CA LYS A 24 -0.45 -23.79 -4.26
C LYS A 24 -1.39 -24.33 -5.35
N LYS A 25 -2.38 -23.53 -5.76
CA LYS A 25 -3.29 -23.87 -6.87
C LYS A 25 -2.55 -24.05 -8.20
N ASN A 26 -1.40 -23.41 -8.36
CA ASN A 26 -0.51 -23.59 -9.51
C ASN A 26 0.55 -24.69 -9.29
N GLY A 27 0.34 -25.60 -8.35
CA GLY A 27 1.10 -26.85 -8.21
C GLY A 27 2.45 -26.72 -7.49
N ILE A 28 2.58 -25.76 -6.59
CA ILE A 28 3.71 -25.69 -5.67
C ILE A 28 3.25 -26.21 -4.30
N ASP A 29 3.83 -27.33 -3.87
CA ASP A 29 3.41 -27.99 -2.63
C ASP A 29 4.17 -27.53 -1.39
N ASN A 30 5.45 -27.29 -1.52
CA ASN A 30 6.34 -26.94 -0.40
C ASN A 30 6.45 -25.42 -0.25
N ILE A 31 5.45 -24.82 0.43
CA ILE A 31 5.32 -23.36 0.65
C ILE A 31 5.42 -23.07 2.14
N LEU A 32 6.17 -22.05 2.50
CA LEU A 32 6.19 -21.49 3.85
C LEU A 32 5.78 -20.01 3.83
N VAL A 33 4.79 -19.65 4.64
CA VAL A 33 4.44 -18.26 4.94
C VAL A 33 5.05 -17.88 6.30
N ILE A 34 5.79 -16.76 6.35
CA ILE A 34 6.40 -16.26 7.58
C ILE A 34 5.71 -14.96 7.98
N GLU A 35 5.13 -14.94 9.20
CA GLU A 35 4.45 -13.78 9.76
C GLU A 35 5.06 -13.40 11.12
N ARG A 36 5.38 -12.11 11.28
CA ARG A 36 5.95 -11.58 12.53
C ARG A 36 4.92 -11.41 13.66
N ALA A 37 3.64 -11.27 13.32
CA ALA A 37 2.57 -11.15 14.30
C ALA A 37 2.14 -12.53 14.83
N LYS A 38 1.32 -12.51 15.90
CA LYS A 38 0.78 -13.72 16.53
C LYS A 38 -0.35 -14.38 15.73
N GLU A 39 -0.79 -13.75 14.66
CA GLU A 39 -1.90 -14.19 13.81
C GLU A 39 -1.68 -13.81 12.35
N LEU A 40 -2.29 -14.54 11.45
CA LEU A 40 -2.37 -14.21 10.03
C LEU A 40 -3.40 -13.09 9.78
N GLY A 41 -3.40 -12.51 8.57
CA GLY A 41 -4.34 -11.48 8.14
C GLY A 41 -3.75 -10.06 8.18
N GLY A 42 -2.65 -9.86 8.90
CA GLY A 42 -1.93 -8.59 8.95
C GLY A 42 -2.81 -7.42 9.39
N ILE A 43 -2.69 -6.28 8.72
CA ILE A 43 -3.42 -5.05 9.06
C ILE A 43 -4.96 -5.20 9.02
N LEU A 44 -5.48 -6.16 8.28
CA LEU A 44 -6.92 -6.39 8.19
C LEU A 44 -7.57 -6.74 9.53
N GLN A 45 -6.83 -7.39 10.42
CA GLN A 45 -7.37 -7.79 11.73
C GLN A 45 -7.87 -6.60 12.57
N GLN A 46 -7.24 -5.43 12.42
CA GLN A 46 -7.68 -4.22 13.11
C GLN A 46 -8.71 -3.39 12.32
N CYS A 47 -8.98 -3.72 11.05
CA CYS A 47 -9.90 -2.99 10.18
C CYS A 47 -11.34 -3.53 10.35
N ILE A 48 -11.98 -3.26 11.48
CA ILE A 48 -13.31 -3.80 11.83
C ILE A 48 -14.49 -3.10 11.12
N HIS A 49 -14.22 -2.10 10.28
CA HIS A 49 -15.23 -1.45 9.44
C HIS A 49 -15.49 -2.25 8.15
N ASN A 50 -16.63 -2.03 7.53
CA ASN A 50 -17.04 -2.63 6.26
C ASN A 50 -16.37 -1.94 5.05
N GLY A 51 -16.51 -2.57 3.88
CA GLY A 51 -16.10 -2.02 2.58
C GLY A 51 -14.98 -2.82 1.90
N PHE A 52 -14.68 -4.01 2.39
CA PHE A 52 -13.74 -4.96 1.79
C PHE A 52 -14.49 -6.04 1.00
N GLY A 53 -13.85 -6.63 0.00
CA GLY A 53 -14.33 -7.82 -0.70
C GLY A 53 -15.28 -7.60 -1.87
N LEU A 54 -15.69 -6.37 -2.16
CA LEU A 54 -16.65 -6.07 -3.23
C LEU A 54 -16.18 -6.53 -4.61
N HIS A 55 -14.88 -6.42 -4.90
CA HIS A 55 -14.30 -6.85 -6.18
C HIS A 55 -13.86 -8.30 -6.15
N GLU A 56 -13.36 -8.79 -5.02
CA GLU A 56 -12.81 -10.13 -4.86
C GLU A 56 -13.89 -11.18 -4.63
N PHE A 57 -14.74 -10.96 -3.61
CA PHE A 57 -15.73 -11.94 -3.17
C PHE A 57 -17.16 -11.60 -3.58
N LYS A 58 -17.39 -10.40 -4.16
CA LYS A 58 -18.73 -9.86 -4.47
C LYS A 58 -19.63 -9.74 -3.24
N GLU A 59 -19.02 -9.59 -2.08
CA GLU A 59 -19.65 -9.41 -0.77
C GLU A 59 -19.01 -8.21 -0.07
N GLU A 60 -19.78 -7.51 0.76
CA GLU A 60 -19.26 -6.46 1.62
C GLU A 60 -18.85 -7.06 2.96
N LEU A 61 -17.55 -7.08 3.23
CA LEU A 61 -16.93 -7.71 4.40
C LEU A 61 -16.23 -6.66 5.27
N THR A 62 -16.02 -7.02 6.54
CA THR A 62 -15.03 -6.36 7.39
C THR A 62 -13.62 -6.86 7.07
N GLY A 63 -12.57 -6.18 7.57
CA GLY A 63 -11.19 -6.61 7.36
C GLY A 63 -10.92 -8.03 7.88
N PRO A 64 -11.29 -8.37 9.14
CA PRO A 64 -11.12 -9.74 9.65
C PRO A 64 -11.87 -10.80 8.83
N GLU A 65 -13.11 -10.56 8.41
CA GLU A 65 -13.87 -11.47 7.55
C GLU A 65 -13.16 -11.69 6.21
N TYR A 66 -12.65 -10.62 5.60
CA TYR A 66 -11.87 -10.72 4.36
C TYR A 66 -10.62 -11.58 4.55
N ALA A 67 -9.86 -11.34 5.62
CA ALA A 67 -8.67 -12.12 5.95
C ALA A 67 -9.03 -13.60 6.18
N GLN A 68 -10.13 -13.87 6.90
CA GLN A 68 -10.58 -15.21 7.21
C GLN A 68 -10.86 -16.03 5.93
N ARG A 69 -11.45 -15.43 4.90
CA ARG A 69 -11.69 -16.09 3.60
C ARG A 69 -10.41 -16.65 2.96
N PHE A 70 -9.30 -15.94 3.10
CA PHE A 70 -8.00 -16.43 2.59
C PHE A 70 -7.32 -17.39 3.57
N MET A 71 -7.47 -17.17 4.88
CA MET A 71 -6.94 -18.11 5.89
C MET A 71 -7.60 -19.48 5.77
N ASP A 72 -8.91 -19.54 5.56
CA ASP A 72 -9.64 -20.80 5.36
C ASP A 72 -9.07 -21.56 4.14
N GLN A 73 -8.86 -20.88 3.02
CA GLN A 73 -8.23 -21.49 1.85
C GLN A 73 -6.79 -21.97 2.13
N LEU A 74 -6.01 -21.20 2.91
CA LEU A 74 -4.65 -21.59 3.28
C LEU A 74 -4.66 -22.86 4.13
N PHE A 75 -5.58 -22.98 5.09
CA PHE A 75 -5.75 -24.15 5.95
C PHE A 75 -6.25 -25.37 5.18
N GLU A 76 -7.26 -25.21 4.33
CA GLU A 76 -7.78 -26.28 3.46
C GLU A 76 -6.70 -26.85 2.52
N LEU A 77 -5.83 -25.99 2.03
CA LEU A 77 -4.71 -26.36 1.15
C LEU A 77 -3.48 -26.88 1.91
N ASN A 78 -3.53 -26.94 3.25
CA ASN A 78 -2.43 -27.36 4.12
C ASN A 78 -1.12 -26.62 3.81
N ILE A 79 -1.18 -25.30 3.65
CA ILE A 79 0.01 -24.46 3.45
C ILE A 79 0.66 -24.20 4.81
N GLU A 80 1.97 -24.46 4.92
CA GLU A 80 2.73 -24.25 6.16
C GLU A 80 2.92 -22.76 6.42
N TYR A 81 2.81 -22.35 7.71
CA TYR A 81 3.08 -21.00 8.15
C TYR A 81 3.77 -20.97 9.52
N LYS A 82 4.53 -19.92 9.78
CA LYS A 82 5.17 -19.63 11.07
C LYS A 82 4.76 -18.24 11.54
N LEU A 83 4.14 -18.20 12.72
CA LEU A 83 3.76 -16.96 13.42
C LEU A 83 4.86 -16.54 14.39
N ASP A 84 4.76 -15.33 14.98
CA ASP A 84 5.76 -14.77 15.88
C ASP A 84 7.18 -14.89 15.32
N THR A 85 7.33 -14.90 13.98
CA THR A 85 8.58 -15.20 13.29
C THR A 85 9.06 -13.98 12.51
N MET A 86 10.16 -13.39 12.95
CA MET A 86 10.75 -12.21 12.31
C MET A 86 11.78 -12.62 11.28
N VAL A 87 11.60 -12.17 10.05
CA VAL A 87 12.65 -12.24 9.02
C VAL A 87 13.65 -11.12 9.27
N LEU A 88 14.91 -11.49 9.43
CA LEU A 88 16.03 -10.59 9.72
C LEU A 88 16.75 -10.13 8.46
N GLY A 89 16.76 -10.98 7.42
CA GLY A 89 17.44 -10.68 6.17
C GLY A 89 17.17 -11.73 5.10
N ILE A 90 17.47 -11.37 3.87
CA ILE A 90 17.37 -12.22 2.69
C ILE A 90 18.65 -12.01 1.87
N SER A 91 19.22 -13.08 1.34
CA SER A 91 20.36 -12.98 0.42
C SER A 91 19.89 -13.03 -1.04
N GLU A 92 20.72 -12.55 -1.97
CA GLU A 92 20.49 -12.68 -3.42
C GLU A 92 20.33 -14.14 -3.86
N ASN A 93 20.96 -15.08 -3.14
CA ASN A 93 20.83 -16.53 -3.37
C ASN A 93 19.56 -17.13 -2.73
N LYS A 94 18.59 -16.30 -2.34
CA LYS A 94 17.30 -16.70 -1.78
C LYS A 94 17.42 -17.50 -0.46
N ILE A 95 18.36 -17.14 0.38
CA ILE A 95 18.47 -17.64 1.76
C ILE A 95 17.77 -16.64 2.67
N VAL A 96 16.74 -17.08 3.37
CA VAL A 96 16.01 -16.28 4.35
C VAL A 96 16.53 -16.57 5.75
N GLN A 97 16.88 -15.53 6.48
CA GLN A 97 17.27 -15.59 7.89
C GLN A 97 16.09 -15.14 8.74
N ALA A 98 15.64 -15.98 9.64
CA ALA A 98 14.49 -15.70 10.49
C ALA A 98 14.76 -16.13 11.94
N ILE A 99 13.97 -15.56 12.86
CA ILE A 99 14.04 -15.89 14.28
C ILE A 99 12.66 -15.91 14.91
N ASN A 100 12.42 -16.86 15.80
CA ASN A 100 11.29 -16.87 16.72
C ASN A 100 11.69 -17.45 18.07
N SER A 101 10.77 -17.44 19.05
CA SER A 101 11.03 -17.93 20.40
C SER A 101 11.02 -19.47 20.51
N VAL A 102 10.46 -20.19 19.54
CA VAL A 102 10.31 -21.65 19.53
C VAL A 102 11.49 -22.32 18.82
N ASP A 103 11.74 -21.91 17.57
CA ASP A 103 12.75 -22.52 16.70
C ASP A 103 14.12 -21.84 16.83
N GLY A 104 14.21 -20.70 17.52
CA GLY A 104 15.40 -19.87 17.58
C GLY A 104 15.77 -19.28 16.22
N TYR A 105 17.07 -19.18 15.92
CA TYR A 105 17.58 -18.69 14.64
C TYR A 105 17.51 -19.76 13.56
N MET A 106 16.89 -19.41 12.43
CA MET A 106 16.65 -20.29 11.29
C MET A 106 17.34 -19.77 10.03
N ILE A 107 17.89 -20.69 9.25
CA ILE A 107 18.37 -20.48 7.89
C ILE A 107 17.46 -21.27 6.97
N ILE A 108 16.78 -20.61 6.04
CA ILE A 108 15.76 -21.19 5.18
C ILE A 108 16.19 -20.97 3.73
N GLU A 109 16.49 -22.06 3.03
CA GLU A 109 16.79 -22.05 1.60
C GLU A 109 15.48 -22.08 0.80
N ALA A 110 15.32 -21.20 -0.17
CA ALA A 110 14.14 -21.14 -1.03
C ALA A 110 14.52 -21.18 -2.51
N LYS A 111 13.72 -21.83 -3.36
CA LYS A 111 13.86 -21.71 -4.83
C LYS A 111 13.34 -20.35 -5.30
N SER A 112 12.29 -19.83 -4.64
CA SER A 112 11.70 -18.52 -4.92
C SER A 112 11.21 -17.85 -3.64
N ILE A 113 11.14 -16.51 -3.64
CA ILE A 113 10.66 -15.72 -2.50
C ILE A 113 9.62 -14.70 -3.01
N ILE A 114 8.53 -14.50 -2.25
CA ILE A 114 7.59 -13.40 -2.48
C ILE A 114 7.63 -12.45 -1.27
N LEU A 115 7.89 -11.17 -1.52
CA LEU A 115 7.91 -10.11 -0.54
C LEU A 115 6.52 -9.47 -0.44
N THR A 116 5.89 -9.58 0.72
CA THR A 116 4.52 -9.09 0.99
C THR A 116 4.43 -8.37 2.34
N MET A 117 5.52 -7.69 2.72
CA MET A 117 5.68 -7.05 4.03
C MET A 117 4.82 -5.80 4.23
N GLY A 118 4.08 -5.38 3.20
CA GLY A 118 3.16 -4.25 3.28
C GLY A 118 3.87 -2.89 3.37
N CYS A 119 3.33 -2.02 4.21
CA CYS A 119 3.82 -0.66 4.42
C CYS A 119 3.75 -0.27 5.89
N ARG A 120 4.43 0.82 6.24
CA ARG A 120 4.36 1.48 7.55
C ARG A 120 3.85 2.92 7.40
N GLU A 121 3.30 3.46 8.46
CA GLU A 121 2.83 4.84 8.49
C GLU A 121 3.98 5.84 8.63
N ARG A 122 3.82 7.00 8.03
CA ARG A 122 4.71 8.14 8.30
C ARG A 122 4.48 8.65 9.71
N THR A 123 5.56 8.75 10.48
CA THR A 123 5.54 9.28 11.83
C THR A 123 5.71 10.80 11.85
N ARG A 124 5.51 11.42 13.02
CA ARG A 124 5.82 12.83 13.26
C ARG A 124 7.23 13.22 12.79
N GLY A 125 8.22 12.37 13.08
CA GLY A 125 9.61 12.62 12.69
C GLY A 125 9.82 12.63 11.17
N ALA A 126 9.09 11.78 10.44
CA ALA A 126 9.18 11.70 8.98
C ALA A 126 8.65 12.95 8.26
N ILE A 127 7.76 13.71 8.89
CA ILE A 127 7.19 14.97 8.36
C ILE A 127 7.63 16.21 9.14
N ALA A 128 8.55 16.04 10.09
CA ALA A 128 9.21 17.10 10.85
C ALA A 128 8.25 18.14 11.48
N ILE A 129 7.12 17.71 12.08
CA ILE A 129 6.20 18.61 12.77
C ILE A 129 6.93 19.27 13.93
N PRO A 130 6.93 20.63 14.04
CA PRO A 130 7.58 21.36 15.11
C PRO A 130 6.85 21.22 16.46
N GLY A 131 7.39 21.84 17.51
CA GLY A 131 6.83 21.89 18.86
C GLY A 131 7.33 20.79 19.79
N ASP A 132 6.70 20.71 20.96
CA ASP A 132 7.03 19.78 22.03
C ASP A 132 6.84 18.32 21.63
N ARG A 133 7.41 17.37 22.38
CA ARG A 133 7.35 15.92 22.13
C ARG A 133 6.69 15.14 23.27
N PRO A 134 5.47 15.51 23.68
CA PRO A 134 4.76 14.81 24.74
C PRO A 134 4.19 13.47 24.27
N ALA A 135 3.64 12.66 25.17
CA ALA A 135 2.74 11.56 24.83
C ALA A 135 1.45 12.09 24.18
N GLY A 136 0.67 11.21 23.54
CA GLY A 136 -0.61 11.57 22.89
C GLY A 136 -0.49 11.86 21.39
N ILE A 137 0.67 11.61 20.76
CA ILE A 137 0.85 11.71 19.32
C ILE A 137 0.93 10.29 18.76
N PHE A 138 -0.06 9.91 17.95
CA PHE A 138 -0.18 8.56 17.36
C PHE A 138 -0.31 8.64 15.85
N THR A 139 0.14 7.61 15.15
CA THR A 139 -0.31 7.36 13.79
C THR A 139 -1.71 6.76 13.81
N ALA A 140 -2.47 6.94 12.73
CA ALA A 140 -3.87 6.50 12.67
C ALA A 140 -4.02 4.98 12.83
N GLY A 141 -3.13 4.20 12.20
CA GLY A 141 -3.14 2.73 12.31
C GLY A 141 -2.70 2.24 13.69
N ALA A 142 -1.74 2.92 14.36
CA ALA A 142 -1.40 2.58 15.73
C ALA A 142 -2.59 2.84 16.69
N ALA A 143 -3.27 3.98 16.54
CA ALA A 143 -4.48 4.29 17.30
C ALA A 143 -5.60 3.28 17.01
N GLN A 144 -5.77 2.88 15.75
CA GLN A 144 -6.74 1.87 15.35
C GLN A 144 -6.47 0.53 16.06
N ARG A 145 -5.21 0.11 16.12
CA ARG A 145 -4.84 -1.10 16.85
C ARG A 145 -5.16 -1.00 18.33
N TYR A 146 -4.76 0.10 18.98
CA TYR A 146 -5.05 0.29 20.41
C TYR A 146 -6.54 0.21 20.71
N ILE A 147 -7.38 0.82 19.90
CA ILE A 147 -8.83 0.84 20.13
C ILE A 147 -9.47 -0.49 19.75
N ASN A 148 -9.17 -1.03 18.59
CA ASN A 148 -9.92 -2.16 18.01
C ASN A 148 -9.41 -3.53 18.48
N ILE A 149 -8.13 -3.65 18.83
CA ILE A 149 -7.52 -4.92 19.26
C ILE A 149 -7.23 -4.92 20.76
N GLU A 150 -6.60 -3.85 21.27
CA GLU A 150 -6.14 -3.82 22.66
C GLU A 150 -7.20 -3.25 23.62
N GLY A 151 -8.27 -2.62 23.11
CA GLY A 151 -9.37 -2.06 23.92
C GLY A 151 -8.99 -0.78 24.68
N TYR A 152 -7.96 -0.04 24.26
CA TYR A 152 -7.51 1.19 24.92
C TYR A 152 -7.89 2.43 24.12
N MET A 153 -8.52 3.41 24.79
CA MET A 153 -8.72 4.73 24.21
C MET A 153 -7.41 5.53 24.19
N VAL A 154 -7.10 6.09 23.02
CA VAL A 154 -5.87 6.88 22.82
C VAL A 154 -5.99 8.32 23.31
N GLY A 155 -7.21 8.82 23.51
CA GLY A 155 -7.49 10.16 24.03
C GLY A 155 -8.97 10.51 24.00
N LYS A 156 -9.30 11.70 24.52
CA LYS A 156 -10.69 12.20 24.66
C LYS A 156 -11.00 13.38 23.74
N ARG A 157 -10.00 14.19 23.42
CA ARG A 157 -10.11 15.39 22.57
C ARG A 157 -9.04 15.32 21.51
N VAL A 158 -9.43 15.05 20.27
CA VAL A 158 -8.53 14.62 19.20
C VAL A 158 -8.51 15.64 18.06
N VAL A 159 -7.33 15.99 17.60
CA VAL A 159 -7.09 16.64 16.30
C VAL A 159 -6.45 15.62 15.38
N ILE A 160 -6.86 15.58 14.11
CA ILE A 160 -6.33 14.65 13.10
C ILE A 160 -5.62 15.47 12.03
N LEU A 161 -4.39 15.08 11.69
CA LEU A 161 -3.64 15.61 10.56
C LEU A 161 -3.65 14.58 9.43
N GLY A 162 -4.17 14.98 8.28
CA GLY A 162 -4.36 14.17 7.09
C GLY A 162 -5.78 13.61 6.94
N SER A 163 -6.34 13.74 5.75
CA SER A 163 -7.70 13.32 5.38
C SER A 163 -7.71 12.08 4.46
N GLY A 164 -6.69 11.23 4.54
CA GLY A 164 -6.72 9.90 3.94
C GLY A 164 -7.75 8.99 4.63
N ASP A 165 -8.15 7.90 3.98
CA ASP A 165 -9.25 7.04 4.44
C ASP A 165 -9.09 6.57 5.89
N ILE A 166 -7.89 6.16 6.31
CA ILE A 166 -7.69 5.72 7.69
C ILE A 166 -7.91 6.85 8.70
N GLY A 167 -7.53 8.09 8.39
CA GLY A 167 -7.79 9.26 9.23
C GLY A 167 -9.28 9.54 9.37
N LEU A 168 -10.03 9.46 8.27
CA LEU A 168 -11.48 9.65 8.23
C LEU A 168 -12.20 8.54 9.01
N ILE A 169 -11.84 7.28 8.79
CA ILE A 169 -12.39 6.12 9.50
C ILE A 169 -12.13 6.24 11.00
N MET A 170 -10.92 6.68 11.39
CA MET A 170 -10.59 6.87 12.79
C MET A 170 -11.31 8.07 13.41
N ALA A 171 -11.60 9.13 12.66
CA ALA A 171 -12.45 10.23 13.14
C ALA A 171 -13.83 9.72 13.56
N ARG A 172 -14.47 8.91 12.70
CA ARG A 172 -15.74 8.25 13.02
C ARG A 172 -15.59 7.29 14.18
N ARG A 173 -14.58 6.42 14.17
CA ARG A 173 -14.39 5.40 15.20
C ARG A 173 -14.20 6.02 16.59
N LEU A 174 -13.34 7.00 16.72
CA LEU A 174 -13.11 7.73 17.97
C LEU A 174 -14.37 8.40 18.48
N THR A 175 -15.16 9.00 17.59
CA THR A 175 -16.45 9.63 17.95
C THR A 175 -17.45 8.59 18.48
N LEU A 176 -17.54 7.42 17.86
CA LEU A 176 -18.41 6.33 18.31
C LEU A 176 -17.99 5.77 19.69
N GLU A 177 -16.69 5.83 20.00
CA GLU A 177 -16.16 5.44 21.32
C GLU A 177 -16.23 6.57 22.36
N GLY A 178 -16.89 7.69 22.04
CA GLY A 178 -17.13 8.78 22.97
C GLY A 178 -16.03 9.84 23.06
N ALA A 179 -15.00 9.80 22.21
CA ALA A 179 -14.05 10.89 22.09
C ALA A 179 -14.63 12.04 21.26
N LYS A 180 -14.19 13.27 21.51
CA LYS A 180 -14.52 14.43 20.69
C LYS A 180 -13.43 14.68 19.66
N VAL A 181 -13.70 14.43 18.40
CA VAL A 181 -12.83 14.84 17.28
C VAL A 181 -13.12 16.31 16.98
N LEU A 182 -12.11 17.17 17.17
CA LEU A 182 -12.24 18.62 17.09
C LEU A 182 -12.09 19.15 15.66
N ALA A 183 -11.16 18.56 14.92
CA ALA A 183 -10.85 18.97 13.56
C ALA A 183 -10.07 17.87 12.81
N VAL A 184 -10.21 17.88 11.48
CA VAL A 184 -9.29 17.22 10.55
C VAL A 184 -8.62 18.30 9.71
N ALA A 185 -7.28 18.36 9.72
CA ALA A 185 -6.49 19.26 8.90
C ALA A 185 -5.85 18.49 7.74
N GLU A 186 -5.92 19.02 6.54
CA GLU A 186 -5.37 18.45 5.31
C GLU A 186 -4.46 19.45 4.62
N LEU A 187 -3.21 19.04 4.37
CA LEU A 187 -2.19 19.87 3.73
C LEU A 187 -2.57 20.25 2.29
N MET A 188 -3.25 19.36 1.58
CA MET A 188 -3.64 19.57 0.18
C MET A 188 -4.95 20.37 0.09
N PRO A 189 -5.21 21.05 -1.05
CA PRO A 189 -6.48 21.74 -1.28
C PRO A 189 -7.66 20.78 -1.58
N PHE A 190 -7.47 19.48 -1.40
CA PHE A 190 -8.46 18.43 -1.56
C PHE A 190 -8.20 17.29 -0.57
N SER A 191 -9.24 16.55 -0.20
CA SER A 191 -9.10 15.35 0.62
C SER A 191 -8.47 14.20 -0.16
N GLY A 192 -7.60 13.43 0.50
CA GLY A 192 -7.01 12.20 -0.06
C GLY A 192 -7.88 10.95 0.12
N GLY A 193 -8.96 11.03 0.89
CA GLY A 193 -9.87 9.91 1.13
C GLY A 193 -11.04 9.85 0.14
N LEU A 194 -11.69 8.70 0.09
CA LEU A 194 -12.86 8.47 -0.74
C LEU A 194 -14.03 9.36 -0.31
N MET A 195 -14.82 9.88 -1.28
CA MET A 195 -15.94 10.78 -1.02
C MET A 195 -16.94 10.17 -0.02
N ARG A 196 -17.23 8.87 -0.10
CA ARG A 196 -18.11 8.19 0.85
C ARG A 196 -17.61 8.31 2.31
N ASN A 197 -16.29 8.22 2.51
CA ASN A 197 -15.69 8.33 3.84
C ASN A 197 -15.74 9.77 4.36
N ILE A 198 -15.60 10.78 3.48
CA ILE A 198 -15.79 12.19 3.87
C ILE A 198 -17.21 12.39 4.40
N VAL A 199 -18.22 11.89 3.72
CA VAL A 199 -19.62 12.02 4.15
C VAL A 199 -19.84 11.24 5.45
N GLN A 200 -19.60 9.93 5.46
CA GLN A 200 -19.92 9.03 6.56
C GLN A 200 -19.07 9.24 7.82
N CYS A 201 -17.88 9.78 7.68
CA CYS A 201 -16.96 9.92 8.80
C CYS A 201 -16.83 11.34 9.34
N LEU A 202 -17.11 12.36 8.51
CA LEU A 202 -17.01 13.75 8.93
C LEU A 202 -18.36 14.47 8.92
N HIS A 203 -19.07 14.48 7.79
CA HIS A 203 -20.32 15.25 7.65
C HIS A 203 -21.39 14.74 8.61
N ASP A 204 -21.59 13.42 8.71
CA ASP A 204 -22.60 12.80 9.58
C ASP A 204 -22.33 13.08 11.08
N TYR A 205 -21.10 13.43 11.44
CA TYR A 205 -20.68 13.74 12.81
C TYR A 205 -20.35 15.22 13.05
N ASN A 206 -20.58 16.10 12.04
CA ASN A 206 -20.24 17.52 12.09
C ASN A 206 -18.79 17.80 12.46
N ILE A 207 -17.85 16.98 11.99
CA ILE A 207 -16.42 17.16 12.20
C ILE A 207 -15.88 18.09 11.11
N PRO A 208 -15.27 19.25 11.46
CA PRO A 208 -14.76 20.19 10.47
C PRO A 208 -13.52 19.65 9.75
N LEU A 209 -13.48 19.83 8.43
CA LEU A 209 -12.34 19.54 7.56
C LEU A 209 -11.72 20.84 7.08
N TYR A 210 -10.46 21.07 7.43
CA TYR A 210 -9.67 22.23 6.99
C TYR A 210 -8.71 21.82 5.88
N LEU A 211 -9.04 22.12 4.64
CA LEU A 211 -8.17 21.92 3.47
C LEU A 211 -7.10 23.03 3.40
N SER A 212 -5.95 22.74 2.83
CA SER A 212 -4.79 23.63 2.79
C SER A 212 -4.35 24.10 4.19
N HIS A 213 -4.40 23.19 5.18
CA HIS A 213 -3.96 23.44 6.55
C HIS A 213 -3.00 22.35 7.03
N THR A 214 -2.08 22.70 7.89
CA THR A 214 -1.17 21.76 8.55
C THR A 214 -0.97 22.09 10.02
N VAL A 215 -0.45 21.15 10.79
CA VAL A 215 -0.02 21.39 12.17
C VAL A 215 1.29 22.16 12.14
N VAL A 216 1.31 23.32 12.80
CA VAL A 216 2.47 24.21 12.86
C VAL A 216 3.13 24.22 14.24
N ASP A 217 2.42 23.79 15.29
CA ASP A 217 3.00 23.66 16.61
C ASP A 217 2.24 22.63 17.47
N ILE A 218 2.94 22.04 18.43
CA ILE A 218 2.40 21.11 19.43
C ILE A 218 2.92 21.57 20.79
N ILE A 219 2.01 21.80 21.72
CA ILE A 219 2.32 22.24 23.08
C ILE A 219 1.90 21.14 24.06
N GLY A 220 2.78 20.83 25.01
CA GLY A 220 2.51 19.89 26.08
C GLY A 220 3.78 19.36 26.71
N LYS A 221 3.71 19.02 28.00
CA LYS A 221 4.84 18.47 28.75
C LYS A 221 4.77 16.95 28.82
N ASP A 222 3.86 16.41 29.59
CA ASP A 222 3.69 14.97 29.79
C ASP A 222 2.82 14.37 28.68
N ARG A 223 1.81 15.12 28.26
CA ARG A 223 0.88 14.77 27.19
C ARG A 223 0.60 16.02 26.36
N VAL A 224 0.07 15.84 25.15
CA VAL A 224 -0.45 16.92 24.31
C VAL A 224 -1.50 17.70 25.10
N GLU A 225 -1.35 19.02 25.16
CA GLU A 225 -2.27 19.97 25.79
C GLU A 225 -2.92 20.85 24.74
N LYS A 226 -2.19 21.16 23.67
CA LYS A 226 -2.66 22.00 22.57
C LYS A 226 -1.99 21.62 21.25
N VAL A 227 -2.76 21.70 20.16
CA VAL A 227 -2.27 21.62 18.78
C VAL A 227 -2.68 22.88 18.04
N ILE A 228 -1.75 23.48 17.32
CA ILE A 228 -1.99 24.66 16.49
C ILE A 228 -1.91 24.26 15.02
N ILE A 229 -2.98 24.53 14.28
CA ILE A 229 -3.01 24.38 12.82
C ILE A 229 -2.98 25.74 12.15
N ALA A 230 -2.42 25.83 10.95
CA ALA A 230 -2.46 27.05 10.15
C ALA A 230 -2.72 26.74 8.69
N LYS A 231 -3.28 27.72 7.97
CA LYS A 231 -3.42 27.66 6.52
C LYS A 231 -2.04 27.68 5.85
N VAL A 232 -1.91 26.99 4.72
CA VAL A 232 -0.67 26.97 3.93
C VAL A 232 -0.87 27.61 2.56
N ASP A 233 0.21 28.18 2.04
CA ASP A 233 0.29 28.71 0.68
C ASP A 233 0.50 27.59 -0.37
N GLU A 234 0.64 27.96 -1.64
CA GLU A 234 0.90 27.04 -2.76
C GLU A 234 2.22 26.25 -2.61
N ASN A 235 3.18 26.80 -1.86
CA ASN A 235 4.46 26.16 -1.55
C ASN A 235 4.38 25.31 -0.26
N LYS A 236 3.18 25.13 0.30
CA LYS A 236 2.92 24.37 1.55
C LYS A 236 3.60 25.00 2.79
N LYS A 237 3.83 26.30 2.77
CA LYS A 237 4.35 27.06 3.91
C LYS A 237 3.19 27.69 4.67
N ALA A 238 3.25 27.64 6.00
CA ALA A 238 2.24 28.23 6.86
C ALA A 238 2.14 29.76 6.64
N ILE A 239 0.91 30.27 6.57
CA ILE A 239 0.61 31.69 6.42
C ILE A 239 0.43 32.27 7.82
N PRO A 240 1.30 33.20 8.26
CA PRO A 240 1.19 33.84 9.58
C PRO A 240 -0.15 34.58 9.75
N GLY A 241 -0.72 34.50 10.96
CA GLY A 241 -2.00 35.12 11.30
C GLY A 241 -3.23 34.28 10.93
N THR A 242 -3.01 33.03 10.50
CA THR A 242 -4.11 32.08 10.19
C THR A 242 -4.19 30.92 11.18
N GLU A 243 -3.46 31.03 12.29
CA GLU A 243 -3.36 29.99 13.30
C GLU A 243 -4.71 29.77 14.00
N ILE A 244 -5.06 28.50 14.17
CA ILE A 244 -6.21 28.04 14.93
C ILE A 244 -5.71 27.10 16.02
N GLU A 245 -6.01 27.44 17.26
CA GLU A 245 -5.60 26.66 18.43
C GLU A 245 -6.70 25.67 18.85
N TYR A 246 -6.29 24.44 19.14
CA TYR A 246 -7.16 23.40 19.68
C TYR A 246 -6.60 22.89 21.01
N GLU A 247 -7.31 23.11 22.09
CA GLU A 247 -7.05 22.40 23.34
C GLU A 247 -7.47 20.94 23.17
N CYS A 248 -6.48 20.05 23.18
CA CYS A 248 -6.69 18.62 22.94
C CYS A 248 -5.63 17.80 23.67
N ASP A 249 -5.91 16.52 23.90
CA ASP A 249 -5.00 15.57 24.53
C ASP A 249 -4.36 14.60 23.55
N THR A 250 -4.76 14.67 22.27
CA THR A 250 -4.29 13.73 21.26
C THR A 250 -4.20 14.36 19.87
N LEU A 251 -3.06 14.12 19.21
CA LEU A 251 -2.86 14.37 17.78
C LEU A 251 -2.75 13.04 17.04
N LEU A 252 -3.65 12.81 16.08
CA LEU A 252 -3.62 11.63 15.21
C LEU A 252 -3.02 11.98 13.86
N LEU A 253 -2.09 11.16 13.37
CA LEU A 253 -1.40 11.37 12.10
C LEU A 253 -1.88 10.37 11.06
N SER A 254 -2.50 10.85 9.99
CA SER A 254 -2.90 10.09 8.80
C SER A 254 -2.22 10.68 7.56
N VAL A 255 -0.88 10.76 7.59
CA VAL A 255 -0.06 11.55 6.66
C VAL A 255 0.66 10.71 5.60
N GLY A 256 0.06 9.58 5.28
CA GLY A 256 0.51 8.68 4.23
C GLY A 256 1.34 7.49 4.74
N LEU A 257 1.57 6.57 3.82
CA LEU A 257 2.23 5.28 4.04
C LEU A 257 3.57 5.23 3.32
N ILE A 258 4.47 4.39 3.83
CA ILE A 258 5.79 4.12 3.24
C ILE A 258 5.89 2.60 3.03
N PRO A 259 6.05 2.10 1.80
CA PRO A 259 6.34 0.69 1.55
C PRO A 259 7.50 0.18 2.39
N GLU A 260 7.34 -1.01 3.02
CA GLU A 260 8.33 -1.57 3.94
C GLU A 260 9.41 -2.33 3.18
N ASN A 261 10.53 -1.68 2.95
CA ASN A 261 11.58 -2.16 2.05
C ASN A 261 13.00 -2.17 2.66
N ASP A 262 13.13 -2.18 3.98
CA ASP A 262 14.46 -2.24 4.60
C ASP A 262 15.16 -3.56 4.24
N ILE A 263 14.45 -4.70 4.29
CA ILE A 263 14.97 -6.01 3.84
C ILE A 263 15.27 -5.99 2.34
N SER A 264 14.37 -5.45 1.52
CA SER A 264 14.56 -5.38 0.06
C SER A 264 15.83 -4.60 -0.31
N ARG A 265 16.09 -3.48 0.37
CA ARG A 265 17.31 -2.67 0.17
C ARG A 265 18.57 -3.43 0.61
N ALA A 266 18.51 -4.08 1.78
CA ALA A 266 19.63 -4.86 2.30
C ALA A 266 19.96 -6.05 1.39
N THR A 267 19.00 -6.61 0.68
CA THR A 267 19.17 -7.69 -0.31
C THR A 267 19.75 -7.19 -1.64
N GLY A 268 19.82 -5.87 -1.88
CA GLY A 268 20.27 -5.31 -3.17
C GLY A 268 19.17 -5.18 -4.23
N ILE A 269 17.90 -5.34 -3.87
CA ILE A 269 16.77 -5.13 -4.78
C ILE A 269 16.68 -3.64 -5.15
N LYS A 270 16.56 -3.35 -6.45
CA LYS A 270 16.40 -1.99 -6.96
C LYS A 270 15.04 -1.43 -6.57
N ILE A 271 15.06 -0.24 -5.96
CA ILE A 271 13.86 0.45 -5.46
C ILE A 271 13.53 1.62 -6.37
N ASP A 272 12.26 1.78 -6.75
CA ASP A 272 11.77 2.96 -7.45
C ASP A 272 11.63 4.13 -6.44
N PRO A 273 12.31 5.26 -6.65
CA PRO A 273 12.25 6.40 -5.73
C PRO A 273 10.87 7.08 -5.68
N ARG A 274 9.98 6.80 -6.64
CA ARG A 274 8.64 7.37 -6.71
C ARG A 274 7.66 6.63 -5.81
N THR A 275 7.69 5.29 -5.84
CA THR A 275 6.84 4.44 -5.00
C THR A 275 7.49 4.09 -3.68
N ASN A 276 8.82 4.17 -3.55
CA ASN A 276 9.64 3.57 -2.51
C ASN A 276 9.52 2.03 -2.41
N GLY A 277 8.97 1.39 -3.44
CA GLY A 277 8.85 -0.06 -3.57
C GLY A 277 9.82 -0.64 -4.59
N PRO A 278 9.96 -1.96 -4.67
CA PRO A 278 10.78 -2.63 -5.66
C PRO A 278 10.36 -2.27 -7.09
N ILE A 279 11.34 -2.11 -7.98
CA ILE A 279 11.09 -2.10 -9.41
C ILE A 279 10.72 -3.53 -9.79
N VAL A 280 9.54 -3.72 -10.37
CA VAL A 280 9.02 -5.01 -10.79
C VAL A 280 8.72 -5.07 -12.28
N ASN A 281 8.70 -6.28 -12.83
CA ASN A 281 8.32 -6.54 -14.21
C ASN A 281 6.86 -7.05 -14.33
N GLU A 282 6.47 -7.49 -15.52
CA GLU A 282 5.15 -8.04 -15.86
C GLU A 282 4.73 -9.24 -15.01
N LEU A 283 5.67 -9.93 -14.39
CA LEU A 283 5.46 -11.08 -13.50
C LEU A 283 5.46 -10.68 -12.01
N MET A 284 5.59 -9.41 -11.67
CA MET A 284 5.88 -8.93 -10.32
C MET A 284 7.24 -9.39 -9.79
N GLU A 285 8.16 -9.81 -10.66
CA GLU A 285 9.52 -10.16 -10.33
C GLU A 285 10.37 -8.90 -10.15
N THR A 286 11.20 -8.88 -9.12
CA THR A 286 12.08 -7.76 -8.77
C THR A 286 13.32 -7.71 -9.68
N SER A 287 14.31 -6.92 -9.30
CA SER A 287 15.61 -6.90 -10.00
C SER A 287 16.46 -8.16 -9.75
N ILE A 288 16.07 -9.01 -8.81
CA ILE A 288 16.77 -10.27 -8.50
C ILE A 288 15.88 -11.43 -8.97
N PRO A 289 16.37 -12.28 -9.89
CA PRO A 289 15.60 -13.40 -10.42
C PRO A 289 15.10 -14.35 -9.34
N GLY A 290 13.81 -14.71 -9.42
CA GLY A 290 13.13 -15.59 -8.49
C GLY A 290 12.75 -14.92 -7.17
N ILE A 291 12.95 -13.58 -7.01
CA ILE A 291 12.38 -12.80 -5.91
C ILE A 291 11.30 -11.89 -6.47
N PHE A 292 10.07 -12.10 -6.01
CA PHE A 292 8.87 -11.37 -6.39
C PHE A 292 8.44 -10.41 -5.27
N ALA A 293 7.62 -9.42 -5.60
CA ALA A 293 7.03 -8.53 -4.62
C ALA A 293 5.62 -8.14 -5.02
N SER A 294 4.68 -8.02 -4.08
CA SER A 294 3.31 -7.60 -4.37
C SER A 294 2.64 -6.91 -3.19
N GLY A 295 1.59 -6.15 -3.49
CA GLY A 295 0.85 -5.36 -2.52
C GLY A 295 1.57 -4.10 -2.08
N ASN A 296 1.28 -3.63 -0.87
CA ASN A 296 1.76 -2.32 -0.40
C ASN A 296 3.27 -2.21 -0.23
N VAL A 297 4.02 -3.29 -0.30
CA VAL A 297 5.49 -3.27 -0.35
C VAL A 297 6.01 -2.73 -1.69
N VAL A 298 5.23 -2.87 -2.79
CA VAL A 298 5.55 -2.35 -4.13
C VAL A 298 5.03 -0.94 -4.31
N HIS A 299 3.75 -0.74 -4.09
CA HIS A 299 3.07 0.56 -4.09
C HIS A 299 1.78 0.49 -3.26
N VAL A 300 1.39 1.60 -2.66
CA VAL A 300 0.23 1.64 -1.78
C VAL A 300 -1.07 1.54 -2.60
N HIS A 301 -1.91 0.57 -2.29
CA HIS A 301 -3.22 0.36 -2.90
C HIS A 301 -4.33 1.05 -2.11
N ASP A 302 -5.41 1.41 -2.79
CA ASP A 302 -6.61 2.00 -2.19
C ASP A 302 -7.55 0.92 -1.63
N LEU A 303 -7.61 -0.24 -2.31
CA LEU A 303 -8.48 -1.35 -1.96
C LEU A 303 -7.67 -2.64 -1.80
N VAL A 304 -7.96 -3.40 -0.74
CA VAL A 304 -7.30 -4.71 -0.49
C VAL A 304 -7.61 -5.73 -1.59
N ASP A 305 -8.76 -5.62 -2.23
CA ASP A 305 -9.14 -6.46 -3.37
C ASP A 305 -8.07 -6.42 -4.47
N PHE A 306 -7.54 -5.23 -4.75
CA PHE A 306 -6.47 -5.06 -5.75
C PHE A 306 -5.12 -5.58 -5.26
N VAL A 307 -4.86 -5.50 -3.95
CA VAL A 307 -3.70 -6.16 -3.33
C VAL A 307 -3.75 -7.66 -3.58
N SER A 308 -4.90 -8.29 -3.34
CA SER A 308 -5.07 -9.74 -3.52
C SER A 308 -4.96 -10.16 -4.99
N ILE A 309 -5.52 -9.38 -5.92
CA ILE A 309 -5.42 -9.63 -7.37
C ILE A 309 -3.95 -9.56 -7.82
N GLU A 310 -3.21 -8.53 -7.41
CA GLU A 310 -1.79 -8.38 -7.73
C GLU A 310 -0.96 -9.51 -7.12
N SER A 311 -1.28 -9.90 -5.90
CA SER A 311 -0.54 -10.94 -5.18
C SER A 311 -0.79 -12.34 -5.74
N ARG A 312 -1.99 -12.62 -6.25
CA ARG A 312 -2.22 -13.86 -7.03
C ARG A 312 -1.33 -13.89 -8.26
N LYS A 313 -1.16 -12.76 -8.96
CA LYS A 313 -0.24 -12.69 -10.09
C LYS A 313 1.18 -13.04 -9.68
N ALA A 314 1.67 -12.51 -8.54
CA ALA A 314 2.99 -12.84 -8.00
C ALA A 314 3.10 -14.35 -7.64
N GLY A 315 2.07 -14.93 -7.00
CA GLY A 315 2.00 -16.35 -6.66
C GLY A 315 2.07 -17.26 -7.89
N LYS A 316 1.25 -16.96 -8.93
CA LYS A 316 1.28 -17.68 -10.21
C LYS A 316 2.65 -17.55 -10.90
N SER A 317 3.25 -16.36 -10.85
CA SER A 317 4.55 -16.09 -11.48
C SER A 317 5.69 -16.81 -10.78
N ALA A 318 5.69 -16.84 -9.44
CA ALA A 318 6.66 -17.61 -8.66
C ALA A 318 6.56 -19.11 -8.96
N ALA A 319 5.33 -19.65 -9.12
CA ALA A 319 5.13 -21.03 -9.52
C ALA A 319 5.71 -21.33 -10.91
N LYS A 320 5.51 -20.45 -11.88
CA LYS A 320 6.13 -20.57 -13.21
C LYS A 320 7.66 -20.53 -13.14
N TYR A 321 8.21 -19.63 -12.34
CA TYR A 321 9.65 -19.54 -12.16
C TYR A 321 10.24 -20.84 -11.59
N ILE A 322 9.62 -21.39 -10.54
CA ILE A 322 10.05 -22.65 -9.90
C ILE A 322 10.03 -23.82 -10.89
N LYS A 323 9.06 -23.82 -11.81
CA LYS A 323 8.90 -24.83 -12.85
C LYS A 323 9.80 -24.61 -14.09
N GLY A 324 10.52 -23.49 -14.17
CA GLY A 324 11.32 -23.14 -15.35
C GLY A 324 10.49 -22.70 -16.56
N GLU A 325 9.27 -22.21 -16.36
CA GLU A 325 8.34 -21.78 -17.41
C GLU A 325 8.41 -20.29 -17.72
N VAL A 326 9.31 -19.55 -17.07
CA VAL A 326 9.55 -18.12 -17.36
C VAL A 326 10.48 -18.00 -18.55
N THR A 327 10.08 -17.22 -19.54
CA THR A 327 10.88 -16.97 -20.73
C THR A 327 11.74 -15.71 -20.54
N ASP A 328 13.03 -15.81 -20.86
CA ASP A 328 13.89 -14.67 -20.97
C ASP A 328 13.58 -13.86 -22.22
N GLY A 329 13.83 -12.56 -22.18
CA GLY A 329 13.58 -11.64 -23.28
C GLY A 329 14.08 -10.25 -22.98
N GLU A 330 14.06 -9.37 -23.96
CA GLU A 330 14.42 -7.98 -23.80
C GLU A 330 13.33 -7.21 -23.05
N TYR A 331 13.75 -6.33 -22.14
CA TYR A 331 12.82 -5.49 -21.41
C TYR A 331 12.42 -4.27 -22.23
N ILE A 332 11.12 -4.02 -22.26
CA ILE A 332 10.52 -2.76 -22.68
C ILE A 332 10.26 -1.93 -21.42
N GLU A 333 10.81 -0.73 -21.35
CA GLU A 333 10.63 0.17 -20.21
C GLU A 333 9.28 0.90 -20.29
N VAL A 334 8.63 1.09 -19.13
CA VAL A 334 7.44 1.92 -18.97
C VAL A 334 7.88 3.27 -18.38
N GLN A 335 8.01 4.27 -19.23
CA GLN A 335 8.36 5.63 -18.83
C GLN A 335 7.09 6.44 -18.53
N ILE A 336 7.18 7.34 -17.55
CA ILE A 336 6.10 8.26 -17.23
C ILE A 336 6.30 9.58 -17.96
N GLY A 337 5.20 10.09 -18.55
CA GLY A 337 5.12 11.41 -19.15
C GLY A 337 4.35 12.39 -18.27
N ASN A 338 3.75 13.39 -18.91
CA ASN A 338 3.01 14.45 -18.22
C ASN A 338 1.87 13.90 -17.37
N GLY A 339 1.69 14.44 -16.18
CA GLY A 339 0.57 14.15 -15.29
C GLY A 339 0.67 12.82 -14.51
N ILE A 340 1.53 11.88 -14.92
CA ILE A 340 1.69 10.57 -14.25
C ILE A 340 2.76 10.66 -13.16
N GLY A 341 2.45 10.16 -11.99
CA GLY A 341 3.34 10.09 -10.83
C GLY A 341 4.30 8.90 -10.89
N TYR A 342 3.74 7.73 -11.15
CA TYR A 342 4.47 6.46 -11.30
C TYR A 342 3.63 5.45 -12.08
N THR A 343 4.25 4.36 -12.53
CA THR A 343 3.59 3.18 -13.11
C THR A 343 4.14 1.90 -12.48
N VAL A 344 3.32 0.86 -12.36
CA VAL A 344 3.68 -0.50 -11.96
C VAL A 344 2.98 -1.48 -12.91
N PRO A 345 3.73 -2.41 -13.56
CA PRO A 345 5.19 -2.56 -13.53
C PRO A 345 5.94 -1.43 -14.23
N GLN A 346 7.24 -1.30 -13.94
CA GLN A 346 8.11 -0.30 -14.55
C GLN A 346 8.77 -0.78 -15.84
N LYS A 347 8.73 -2.07 -16.11
CA LYS A 347 9.25 -2.72 -17.31
C LYS A 347 8.52 -4.04 -17.56
N PHE A 348 8.60 -4.56 -18.76
CA PHE A 348 7.99 -5.85 -19.11
C PHE A 348 8.73 -6.51 -20.29
N ARG A 349 8.54 -7.83 -20.40
CA ARG A 349 8.97 -8.67 -21.54
C ARG A 349 7.72 -9.16 -22.26
N MET A 350 7.71 -9.10 -23.58
CA MET A 350 6.58 -9.48 -24.40
C MET A 350 6.25 -10.98 -24.30
N GLU A 351 7.28 -11.79 -24.13
CA GLU A 351 7.25 -13.26 -24.12
C GLU A 351 6.39 -13.80 -22.98
N ASN A 352 6.39 -13.13 -21.82
CA ASN A 352 5.66 -13.57 -20.63
C ASN A 352 4.22 -13.04 -20.54
N ILE A 353 3.79 -12.20 -21.49
CA ILE A 353 2.43 -11.69 -21.52
C ILE A 353 1.51 -12.67 -22.24
N GLU A 354 0.62 -13.33 -21.46
CA GLU A 354 -0.34 -14.29 -22.00
C GLU A 354 -1.42 -13.59 -22.84
N LYS A 355 -2.14 -12.63 -22.27
CA LYS A 355 -3.26 -11.92 -22.90
C LYS A 355 -3.08 -10.41 -22.88
N ASN A 356 -2.88 -9.86 -21.69
CA ASN A 356 -2.88 -8.43 -21.44
C ASN A 356 -1.76 -8.05 -20.46
N LEU A 357 -1.25 -6.83 -20.60
CA LEU A 357 -0.45 -6.15 -19.59
C LEU A 357 -1.33 -5.12 -18.87
N GLU A 358 -1.46 -5.24 -17.57
CA GLU A 358 -2.08 -4.22 -16.74
C GLU A 358 -1.01 -3.27 -16.20
N LEU A 359 -1.24 -1.98 -16.32
CA LEU A 359 -0.44 -0.92 -15.75
C LEU A 359 -1.27 -0.20 -14.69
N SER A 360 -0.81 -0.24 -13.45
CA SER A 360 -1.34 0.58 -12.35
C SER A 360 -0.56 1.88 -12.24
N MET A 361 -1.21 2.99 -11.92
CA MET A 361 -0.56 4.30 -11.83
C MET A 361 -1.33 5.25 -10.93
N ARG A 362 -0.65 6.33 -10.48
CA ARG A 362 -1.30 7.50 -9.87
C ARG A 362 -0.94 8.75 -10.63
N VAL A 363 -1.89 9.67 -10.67
CA VAL A 363 -1.67 11.01 -11.23
C VAL A 363 -1.10 11.97 -10.19
N ARG A 364 -0.51 13.08 -10.65
CA ARG A 364 0.13 14.08 -9.76
C ARG A 364 -0.82 15.17 -9.27
N GLN A 365 -1.94 15.36 -9.95
CA GLN A 365 -2.96 16.36 -9.65
C GLN A 365 -4.33 15.87 -10.09
N ILE A 366 -5.39 16.61 -9.73
CA ILE A 366 -6.74 16.31 -10.19
C ILE A 366 -6.85 16.66 -11.67
N PHE A 367 -7.38 15.72 -12.46
CA PHE A 367 -7.70 15.90 -13.86
C PHE A 367 -9.19 15.68 -14.11
N LYS A 368 -9.77 16.45 -15.05
CA LYS A 368 -11.15 16.30 -15.50
C LYS A 368 -11.19 16.29 -17.02
N ASN A 369 -11.96 15.34 -17.60
CA ASN A 369 -12.19 15.21 -19.04
C ASN A 369 -10.87 15.14 -19.83
N VAL A 370 -10.06 14.14 -19.52
CA VAL A 370 -8.73 13.92 -20.09
C VAL A 370 -8.62 12.52 -20.68
N LYS A 371 -7.51 12.24 -21.36
CA LYS A 371 -7.14 10.91 -21.82
C LYS A 371 -5.83 10.48 -21.18
N ILE A 372 -5.76 9.21 -20.73
CA ILE A 372 -4.49 8.54 -20.52
C ILE A 372 -4.08 7.98 -21.88
N VAL A 373 -2.91 8.34 -22.37
CA VAL A 373 -2.36 7.83 -23.63
C VAL A 373 -1.10 7.04 -23.38
N VAL A 374 -0.90 6.00 -24.18
CA VAL A 374 0.33 5.21 -24.23
C VAL A 374 0.94 5.41 -25.60
N LYS A 375 2.20 5.82 -25.62
CA LYS A 375 2.98 6.08 -26.83
C LYS A 375 4.12 5.09 -26.96
N SER A 376 4.40 4.66 -28.20
CA SER A 376 5.66 4.06 -28.61
C SER A 376 6.31 5.05 -29.58
N ASN A 377 7.50 5.52 -29.25
CA ASN A 377 8.08 6.71 -29.87
C ASN A 377 7.05 7.87 -29.88
N ASP A 378 6.74 8.44 -31.03
CA ASP A 378 5.77 9.54 -31.19
C ASP A 378 4.32 9.06 -31.50
N PHE A 379 4.11 7.75 -31.64
CA PHE A 379 2.81 7.18 -32.01
C PHE A 379 1.99 6.78 -30.81
N VAL A 380 0.72 7.21 -30.76
CA VAL A 380 -0.24 6.76 -29.76
C VAL A 380 -0.70 5.34 -30.13
N ILE A 381 -0.34 4.36 -29.29
CA ILE A 381 -0.73 2.95 -29.46
C ILE A 381 -2.01 2.59 -28.69
N HIS A 382 -2.32 3.34 -27.63
CA HIS A 382 -3.52 3.14 -26.81
C HIS A 382 -3.98 4.45 -26.17
N SER A 383 -5.29 4.60 -25.95
CA SER A 383 -5.87 5.77 -25.32
C SER A 383 -7.14 5.39 -24.54
N VAL A 384 -7.28 5.92 -23.32
CA VAL A 384 -8.46 5.70 -22.46
C VAL A 384 -8.96 7.05 -21.96
N LYS A 385 -10.24 7.35 -22.20
CA LYS A 385 -10.90 8.56 -21.66
C LYS A 385 -11.17 8.42 -20.18
N LYS A 386 -10.96 9.50 -19.43
CA LYS A 386 -11.21 9.61 -17.99
C LYS A 386 -11.97 10.90 -17.69
N ASN A 387 -13.15 10.78 -17.10
CA ASN A 387 -13.93 11.94 -16.69
C ASN A 387 -13.33 12.64 -15.47
N HIS A 388 -12.76 11.86 -14.56
CA HIS A 388 -12.12 12.35 -13.34
C HIS A 388 -10.97 11.43 -12.96
N MET A 389 -9.85 11.99 -12.50
CA MET A 389 -8.74 11.29 -11.85
C MET A 389 -8.20 12.14 -10.70
N ALA A 390 -7.84 11.51 -9.59
CA ALA A 390 -7.29 12.18 -8.41
C ALA A 390 -6.02 11.46 -7.91
N PRO A 391 -5.06 12.18 -7.29
CA PRO A 391 -3.82 11.56 -6.76
C PRO A 391 -4.07 10.49 -5.69
N GLY A 392 -5.19 10.59 -4.96
CA GLY A 392 -5.61 9.63 -3.94
C GLY A 392 -6.11 8.31 -4.51
N GLU A 393 -6.47 8.24 -5.80
CA GLU A 393 -7.07 7.08 -6.44
C GLU A 393 -6.10 6.43 -7.44
N MET A 394 -6.06 5.09 -7.43
CA MET A 394 -5.23 4.34 -8.36
C MET A 394 -5.93 4.13 -9.68
N GLU A 395 -5.30 4.59 -10.76
CA GLU A 395 -5.75 4.35 -12.11
C GLU A 395 -5.15 3.06 -12.68
N LYS A 396 -5.93 2.36 -13.50
CA LYS A 396 -5.49 1.16 -14.22
C LYS A 396 -5.81 1.27 -15.70
N ILE A 397 -4.88 0.82 -16.53
CA ILE A 397 -5.09 0.60 -17.96
C ILE A 397 -4.66 -0.80 -18.33
N THR A 398 -5.32 -1.38 -19.32
CA THR A 398 -5.07 -2.73 -19.81
C THR A 398 -4.65 -2.66 -21.28
N LEU A 399 -3.44 -3.11 -21.56
CA LEU A 399 -2.89 -3.19 -22.91
C LEU A 399 -3.00 -4.63 -23.42
N SER A 400 -3.85 -4.85 -24.41
CA SER A 400 -3.98 -6.17 -25.04
C SER A 400 -2.70 -6.54 -25.82
N LYS A 401 -2.49 -7.83 -26.02
CA LYS A 401 -1.34 -8.32 -26.82
C LYS A 401 -1.31 -7.71 -28.22
N THR A 402 -2.47 -7.43 -28.82
CA THR A 402 -2.59 -6.73 -30.12
C THR A 402 -2.10 -5.28 -30.04
N VAL A 403 -2.38 -4.57 -28.96
CA VAL A 403 -1.88 -3.21 -28.73
C VAL A 403 -0.37 -3.22 -28.50
N LEU A 404 0.10 -4.16 -27.68
CA LEU A 404 1.51 -4.34 -27.39
C LEU A 404 2.33 -4.68 -28.65
N GLY A 405 1.74 -5.44 -29.61
CA GLY A 405 2.38 -5.75 -30.89
C GLY A 405 2.61 -4.53 -31.81
N LYS A 406 2.12 -3.33 -31.44
CA LYS A 406 2.40 -2.06 -32.13
C LYS A 406 3.65 -1.35 -31.61
N ILE A 407 4.28 -1.90 -30.56
CA ILE A 407 5.50 -1.31 -29.99
C ILE A 407 6.66 -1.61 -30.92
N ASP A 408 7.33 -0.55 -31.36
CA ASP A 408 8.50 -0.59 -32.25
C ASP A 408 9.77 -0.04 -31.57
N ALA A 409 9.74 0.09 -30.26
CA ALA A 409 10.81 0.65 -29.43
C ALA A 409 11.04 -0.19 -28.16
N ASN A 410 12.18 0.02 -27.52
CA ASN A 410 12.49 -0.60 -26.23
C ASN A 410 11.85 0.14 -25.02
N LYS A 411 10.92 1.05 -25.29
CA LYS A 411 10.18 1.81 -24.26
C LYS A 411 8.80 2.24 -24.74
N ILE A 412 7.90 2.39 -23.78
CA ILE A 412 6.62 3.09 -23.95
C ILE A 412 6.54 4.26 -22.97
N VAL A 413 5.78 5.29 -23.33
CA VAL A 413 5.51 6.44 -22.45
C VAL A 413 4.03 6.48 -22.13
N VAL A 414 3.71 6.61 -20.83
CA VAL A 414 2.34 6.78 -20.34
C VAL A 414 2.18 8.21 -19.84
N GLU A 415 1.20 8.93 -20.38
CA GLU A 415 0.98 10.33 -20.01
C GLU A 415 -0.51 10.71 -20.05
N VAL A 416 -0.83 11.83 -19.42
CA VAL A 416 -2.17 12.45 -19.46
C VAL A 416 -2.15 13.57 -20.50
N VAL A 417 -3.13 13.55 -21.38
CA VAL A 417 -3.36 14.63 -22.37
C VAL A 417 -4.77 15.20 -22.20
N GLU A 418 -4.94 16.48 -22.42
CA GLU A 418 -6.25 17.11 -22.48
C GLU A 418 -7.05 16.53 -23.64
N GLU A 419 -8.36 16.42 -23.50
CA GLU A 419 -9.22 16.07 -24.62
C GLU A 419 -9.37 17.32 -25.49
N ASP A 420 -8.93 17.24 -26.74
CA ASP A 420 -9.17 18.31 -27.71
C ASP A 420 -10.66 18.63 -27.74
N LYS A 421 -11.02 19.91 -27.53
CA LYS A 421 -12.36 20.41 -27.52
C LYS A 421 -13.00 20.33 -28.90
#